data_6897831b37897b127f4577d1dd2b9de0
#
_entry.id   6897831b37897b127f4577d1dd2b9de0
#
_cell.length_a   1.000
_cell.length_b   1.000
_cell.length_c   1.000
_cell.angle_alpha   90.00
_cell.angle_beta   90.00
_cell.angle_gamma   90.00
#
_symmetry.space_group_name_H-M   'P 1'
#
loop_
_entity.id
_entity.type
_entity.pdbx_description
1 polymer ?
#
loop_
_entity_poly.entity_id
_entity_poly.type
_entity_poly.pdbx_seq_one_letter_code
_entity_poly.pdbx_strand_id
1 'polypeptide(L)'
;SSAASDVYKRQVLHNIDVFSIEEDDDEKVAFINYLHITNGAINQAFTFEYKKKLDESKEELLQLGIVEMRERYKSLSREIIVPFELDMELKDVTFTVPQRGDKKKLLDLSIQNVKQYKVDRLKQQEKLNPEQRTTRLLKEIQQQLHMDRLPLRIECFDNSNIQGSDPVAGCVVFVKGKPSKKDYRKYNIKTVEGPDDYASMKEVVWRRYKRAMEENAPLPDLLITDGGKGQMGAVKEVVDELGLDIPIAGLAKDNRHRTNELLYGFPPQTIGLKQGTPLFHLLTRCLLYTSDAAD
;
A
#
# COMPACT_ATOMS: atom_id res chain seq x y z
N SER A 1 -3.53 -53.06 0.96
CA SER A 1 -4.45 -52.47 1.89
C SER A 1 -4.01 -51.08 2.33
N SER A 2 -4.94 -50.27 2.87
CA SER A 2 -4.72 -48.87 3.24
C SER A 2 -3.61 -48.65 4.28
N ALA A 3 -3.46 -49.56 5.26
CA ALA A 3 -2.45 -49.46 6.30
C ALA A 3 -1.02 -49.53 5.78
N ALA A 4 -0.75 -50.43 4.85
CA ALA A 4 0.58 -50.56 4.23
C ALA A 4 0.92 -49.34 3.36
N SER A 5 -0.10 -48.77 2.65
CA SER A 5 0.05 -47.56 1.87
C SER A 5 0.33 -46.35 2.77
N ASP A 6 -0.31 -46.26 3.95
CA ASP A 6 -0.12 -45.16 4.89
C ASP A 6 1.26 -45.24 5.56
N VAL A 7 1.74 -46.43 5.91
CA VAL A 7 3.11 -46.64 6.44
C VAL A 7 4.15 -46.23 5.39
N TYR A 8 3.95 -46.59 4.14
CA TYR A 8 4.85 -46.22 3.03
C TYR A 8 4.87 -44.70 2.83
N LYS A 9 3.71 -44.04 2.82
CA LYS A 9 3.63 -42.57 2.70
C LYS A 9 4.33 -41.87 3.86
N ARG A 10 4.20 -42.36 5.09
CA ARG A 10 4.90 -41.84 6.25
C ARG A 10 6.41 -41.99 6.14
N GLN A 11 6.91 -43.06 5.54
CA GLN A 11 8.34 -43.26 5.31
C GLN A 11 8.89 -42.28 4.29
N VAL A 12 8.10 -41.90 3.25
CA VAL A 12 8.52 -40.91 2.23
C VAL A 12 8.70 -39.52 2.85
N LEU A 13 7.93 -39.19 3.92
CA LEU A 13 8.04 -37.92 4.64
C LEU A 13 8.97 -37.99 5.86
N HIS A 14 9.87 -38.99 5.92
CA HIS A 14 10.80 -39.14 7.03
C HIS A 14 12.06 -38.32 6.77
N ASN A 15 12.48 -37.52 7.75
CA ASN A 15 13.71 -36.70 7.69
C ASN A 15 13.79 -35.83 6.42
N ILE A 16 12.90 -34.86 6.34
CA ILE A 16 12.87 -33.87 5.27
C ILE A 16 13.09 -32.48 5.86
N ASP A 17 13.96 -31.71 5.23
CA ASP A 17 14.08 -30.28 5.50
C ASP A 17 13.29 -29.48 4.47
N VAL A 18 12.62 -28.43 4.90
CA VAL A 18 11.88 -27.51 4.02
C VAL A 18 12.35 -26.11 4.26
N PHE A 19 12.63 -25.39 3.18
CA PHE A 19 13.03 -23.99 3.24
C PHE A 19 12.18 -23.13 2.32
N SER A 20 11.90 -21.92 2.75
CA SER A 20 11.29 -20.90 1.90
C SER A 20 11.89 -19.55 2.25
N ILE A 21 11.76 -18.59 1.35
CA ILE A 21 12.35 -17.27 1.48
C ILE A 21 11.36 -16.22 0.97
N GLU A 22 11.34 -15.07 1.66
CA GLU A 22 10.58 -13.89 1.28
C GLU A 22 11.48 -12.67 1.49
N GLU A 23 11.42 -11.70 0.59
CA GLU A 23 12.15 -10.44 0.73
C GLU A 23 11.19 -9.32 1.16
N ASP A 24 11.72 -8.27 1.80
CA ASP A 24 10.95 -7.06 2.03
C ASP A 24 10.78 -6.27 0.71
N ASP A 25 9.93 -5.24 0.72
CA ASP A 25 9.58 -4.49 -0.47
C ASP A 25 10.79 -3.71 -1.05
N ASP A 26 11.74 -3.34 -0.19
CA ASP A 26 12.96 -2.63 -0.58
C ASP A 26 14.11 -3.58 -0.93
N GLU A 27 13.88 -4.90 -0.85
CA GLU A 27 14.87 -5.96 -1.09
C GLU A 27 16.14 -5.82 -0.23
N LYS A 28 16.03 -5.25 0.96
CA LYS A 28 17.14 -5.05 1.91
C LYS A 28 17.23 -6.13 2.96
N VAL A 29 16.12 -6.80 3.24
CA VAL A 29 16.01 -7.83 4.25
C VAL A 29 15.34 -9.05 3.64
N ALA A 30 15.84 -10.23 3.94
CA ALA A 30 15.21 -11.49 3.59
C ALA A 30 14.77 -12.23 4.85
N PHE A 31 13.65 -12.92 4.73
CA PHE A 31 13.10 -13.79 5.76
C PHE A 31 13.16 -15.21 5.25
N ILE A 32 13.72 -16.12 6.03
CA ILE A 32 13.89 -17.53 5.65
C ILE A 32 13.20 -18.39 6.70
N ASN A 33 12.33 -19.28 6.24
CA ASN A 33 11.67 -20.27 7.09
C ASN A 33 12.30 -21.64 6.88
N TYR A 34 12.55 -22.33 7.97
CA TYR A 34 13.06 -23.69 8.03
C TYR A 34 12.07 -24.58 8.77
N LEU A 35 11.72 -25.71 8.17
CA LEU A 35 10.95 -26.77 8.80
C LEU A 35 11.74 -28.07 8.73
N HIS A 36 11.76 -28.80 9.82
CA HIS A 36 12.31 -30.17 9.84
C HIS A 36 11.20 -31.17 10.14
N ILE A 37 11.06 -32.13 9.26
CA ILE A 37 10.02 -33.16 9.33
C ILE A 37 10.67 -34.48 9.71
N THR A 38 10.18 -35.11 10.77
CA THR A 38 10.58 -36.44 11.21
C THR A 38 9.34 -37.30 11.38
N ASN A 39 9.30 -38.44 10.72
CA ASN A 39 8.17 -39.38 10.80
C ASN A 39 6.81 -38.73 10.47
N GLY A 40 6.80 -37.85 9.46
CA GLY A 40 5.60 -37.15 9.02
C GLY A 40 5.13 -36.00 9.91
N ALA A 41 5.87 -35.66 10.96
CA ALA A 41 5.55 -34.58 11.88
C ALA A 41 6.61 -33.49 11.84
N ILE A 42 6.18 -32.23 11.94
CA ILE A 42 7.09 -31.09 12.06
C ILE A 42 7.63 -31.06 13.48
N ASN A 43 8.93 -31.31 13.65
CA ASN A 43 9.57 -31.29 14.95
C ASN A 43 10.44 -30.06 15.18
N GLN A 44 10.69 -29.27 14.13
CA GLN A 44 11.44 -28.03 14.19
C GLN A 44 10.83 -27.02 13.21
N ALA A 45 10.58 -25.82 13.67
CA ALA A 45 10.13 -24.70 12.83
C ALA A 45 10.83 -23.43 13.31
N PHE A 46 11.50 -22.75 12.39
CA PHE A 46 12.25 -21.56 12.72
C PHE A 46 12.23 -20.58 11.54
N THR A 47 12.00 -19.30 11.83
CA THR A 47 12.09 -18.22 10.83
C THR A 47 13.10 -17.20 11.32
N PHE A 48 13.98 -16.76 10.42
CA PHE A 48 15.00 -15.78 10.76
C PHE A 48 15.12 -14.70 9.70
N GLU A 49 15.66 -13.55 10.10
CA GLU A 49 15.93 -12.42 9.24
C GLU A 49 17.39 -12.41 8.81
N TYR A 50 17.62 -12.05 7.56
CA TYR A 50 18.94 -11.78 7.04
C TYR A 50 18.95 -10.39 6.43
N LYS A 51 19.80 -9.50 6.97
CA LYS A 51 20.03 -8.18 6.39
C LYS A 51 21.07 -8.29 5.29
N LYS A 52 20.68 -7.91 4.07
CA LYS A 52 21.59 -7.98 2.93
C LYS A 52 22.76 -7.03 3.12
N LYS A 53 23.96 -7.51 2.85
CA LYS A 53 25.22 -6.75 2.98
C LYS A 53 25.79 -6.35 1.62
N LEU A 54 25.57 -7.18 0.60
CA LEU A 54 26.19 -7.07 -0.71
C LEU A 54 25.20 -7.21 -1.87
N ASP A 55 23.94 -6.92 -1.63
CA ASP A 55 22.86 -7.10 -2.63
C ASP A 55 22.73 -8.56 -3.12
N GLU A 56 22.83 -9.49 -2.17
CA GLU A 56 22.73 -10.93 -2.45
C GLU A 56 21.35 -11.27 -3.04
N SER A 57 21.34 -12.22 -4.00
CA SER A 57 20.09 -12.71 -4.58
C SER A 57 19.34 -13.64 -3.61
N LYS A 58 18.05 -13.87 -3.90
CA LYS A 58 17.25 -14.86 -3.15
C LYS A 58 17.91 -16.23 -3.12
N GLU A 59 18.44 -16.64 -4.26
CA GLU A 59 19.10 -17.94 -4.42
C GLU A 59 20.34 -18.03 -3.52
N GLU A 60 21.19 -17.01 -3.52
CA GLU A 60 22.39 -16.95 -2.67
C GLU A 60 22.02 -16.98 -1.19
N LEU A 61 21.02 -16.19 -0.78
CA LEU A 61 20.57 -16.13 0.62
C LEU A 61 19.96 -17.45 1.07
N LEU A 62 19.17 -18.09 0.22
CA LEU A 62 18.58 -19.38 0.55
C LEU A 62 19.66 -20.46 0.71
N GLN A 63 20.66 -20.46 -0.15
CA GLN A 63 21.81 -21.38 -0.03
C GLN A 63 22.55 -21.19 1.31
N LEU A 64 22.82 -19.94 1.68
CA LEU A 64 23.45 -19.62 2.98
C LEU A 64 22.57 -20.09 4.15
N GLY A 65 21.27 -19.85 4.08
CA GLY A 65 20.32 -20.26 5.10
C GLY A 65 20.25 -21.78 5.25
N ILE A 66 20.27 -22.52 4.16
CA ILE A 66 20.28 -23.98 4.17
C ILE A 66 21.51 -24.52 4.91
N VAL A 67 22.69 -24.05 4.55
CA VAL A 67 23.94 -24.47 5.18
C VAL A 67 23.93 -24.15 6.67
N GLU A 68 23.57 -22.93 7.03
CA GLU A 68 23.54 -22.45 8.42
C GLU A 68 22.55 -23.22 9.29
N MET A 69 21.33 -23.41 8.81
CA MET A 69 20.29 -24.09 9.60
C MET A 69 20.56 -25.58 9.74
N ARG A 70 21.04 -26.23 8.69
CA ARG A 70 21.41 -27.65 8.77
C ARG A 70 22.55 -27.89 9.75
N GLU A 71 23.54 -27.01 9.80
CA GLU A 71 24.62 -27.09 10.77
C GLU A 71 24.11 -26.78 12.19
N ARG A 72 23.34 -25.73 12.36
CA ARG A 72 22.79 -25.30 13.65
C ARG A 72 21.93 -26.37 14.31
N TYR A 73 21.04 -27.00 13.56
CA TYR A 73 20.15 -28.05 14.05
C TYR A 73 20.66 -29.45 13.80
N LYS A 74 21.86 -29.56 13.25
CA LYS A 74 22.54 -30.86 12.95
C LYS A 74 21.63 -31.79 12.15
N SER A 75 21.00 -31.27 11.12
CA SER A 75 20.09 -32.02 10.27
C SER A 75 20.88 -33.06 9.43
N LEU A 76 20.38 -34.29 9.44
CA LEU A 76 20.87 -35.38 8.61
C LEU A 76 19.91 -35.75 7.51
N SER A 77 18.94 -34.90 7.23
CA SER A 77 17.95 -35.12 6.18
C SER A 77 18.62 -35.26 4.82
N ARG A 78 18.18 -36.27 4.07
CA ARG A 78 18.69 -36.54 2.72
C ARG A 78 17.87 -35.89 1.63
N GLU A 79 16.78 -35.22 1.99
CA GLU A 79 15.94 -34.47 1.06
C GLU A 79 15.72 -33.09 1.61
N ILE A 80 15.86 -32.08 0.73
CA ILE A 80 15.58 -30.69 1.03
C ILE A 80 14.55 -30.18 0.02
N ILE A 81 13.40 -29.71 0.51
CA ILE A 81 12.35 -29.10 -0.29
C ILE A 81 12.61 -27.60 -0.35
N VAL A 82 12.64 -27.04 -1.56
CA VAL A 82 12.90 -25.64 -1.84
C VAL A 82 11.88 -25.09 -2.84
N PRO A 83 11.65 -23.75 -2.85
CA PRO A 83 10.65 -23.16 -3.74
C PRO A 83 11.11 -22.99 -5.18
N PHE A 84 12.39 -23.06 -5.44
CA PHE A 84 12.98 -22.92 -6.78
C PHE A 84 14.32 -23.67 -6.84
N GLU A 85 14.80 -23.91 -8.05
CA GLU A 85 16.08 -24.59 -8.26
C GLU A 85 17.23 -23.75 -7.72
N LEU A 86 18.17 -24.43 -7.08
CA LEU A 86 19.39 -23.84 -6.53
C LEU A 86 20.62 -24.43 -7.19
N ASP A 87 21.61 -23.57 -7.45
CA ASP A 87 22.91 -23.98 -7.94
C ASP A 87 23.81 -24.36 -6.75
N MET A 88 23.40 -25.42 -6.05
CA MET A 88 24.19 -25.97 -4.94
C MET A 88 24.03 -27.47 -4.90
N GLU A 89 25.11 -28.15 -4.50
CA GLU A 89 25.13 -29.59 -4.29
C GLU A 89 25.64 -29.91 -2.88
N LEU A 90 24.93 -30.80 -2.20
CA LEU A 90 25.34 -31.35 -0.91
C LEU A 90 25.44 -32.85 -1.05
N LYS A 91 26.49 -33.43 -0.45
CA LYS A 91 26.72 -34.86 -0.51
C LYS A 91 25.52 -35.63 0.09
N ASP A 92 25.05 -36.63 -0.64
CA ASP A 92 23.94 -37.51 -0.25
C ASP A 92 22.61 -36.77 0.02
N VAL A 93 22.44 -35.61 -0.56
CA VAL A 93 21.22 -34.79 -0.42
C VAL A 93 20.58 -34.57 -1.77
N THR A 94 19.27 -34.75 -1.83
CA THR A 94 18.42 -34.43 -2.99
C THR A 94 17.66 -33.18 -2.74
N PHE A 95 17.70 -32.21 -3.68
CA PHE A 95 16.87 -31.03 -3.68
C PHE A 95 15.60 -31.27 -4.49
N THR A 96 14.46 -30.97 -3.92
CA THR A 96 13.15 -31.15 -4.54
C THR A 96 12.41 -29.84 -4.64
N VAL A 97 11.93 -29.51 -5.86
CA VAL A 97 11.00 -28.40 -6.09
C VAL A 97 9.64 -29.01 -6.39
N PRO A 98 8.79 -29.22 -5.39
CA PRO A 98 7.54 -29.96 -5.58
C PRO A 98 6.51 -29.11 -6.33
N GLN A 99 5.73 -29.76 -7.20
CA GLN A 99 4.65 -29.12 -7.96
C GLN A 99 3.27 -29.51 -7.43
N ARG A 100 3.16 -30.63 -6.74
CA ARG A 100 1.91 -31.19 -6.22
C ARG A 100 2.16 -32.20 -5.10
N GLY A 101 1.09 -32.61 -4.43
CA GLY A 101 1.14 -33.66 -3.40
C GLY A 101 1.56 -33.13 -2.02
N ASP A 102 1.93 -34.08 -1.14
CA ASP A 102 2.24 -33.78 0.26
C ASP A 102 3.49 -32.90 0.41
N LYS A 103 4.49 -33.09 -0.42
CA LYS A 103 5.70 -32.26 -0.42
C LYS A 103 5.40 -30.83 -0.80
N LYS A 104 4.49 -30.62 -1.76
CA LYS A 104 4.02 -29.27 -2.13
C LYS A 104 3.28 -28.61 -0.97
N LYS A 105 2.46 -29.37 -0.23
CA LYS A 105 1.76 -28.86 0.95
C LYS A 105 2.73 -28.43 2.04
N LEU A 106 3.83 -29.15 2.24
CA LEU A 106 4.88 -28.76 3.19
C LEU A 106 5.57 -27.48 2.75
N LEU A 107 5.88 -27.35 1.47
CA LEU A 107 6.46 -26.11 0.93
C LEU A 107 5.50 -24.94 1.11
N ASP A 108 4.22 -25.12 0.80
CA ASP A 108 3.19 -24.08 0.97
C ASP A 108 3.06 -23.65 2.42
N LEU A 109 3.15 -24.59 3.36
CA LEU A 109 3.15 -24.26 4.78
C LEU A 109 4.36 -23.41 5.16
N SER A 110 5.55 -23.75 4.69
CA SER A 110 6.75 -22.95 4.91
C SER A 110 6.62 -21.55 4.33
N ILE A 111 6.08 -21.43 3.11
CA ILE A 111 5.82 -20.15 2.45
C ILE A 111 4.81 -19.31 3.26
N GLN A 112 3.74 -19.92 3.75
CA GLN A 112 2.79 -19.24 4.64
C GLN A 112 3.47 -18.72 5.91
N ASN A 113 4.30 -19.55 6.53
CA ASN A 113 5.02 -19.17 7.76
C ASN A 113 5.94 -17.98 7.53
N VAL A 114 6.70 -17.97 6.44
CA VAL A 114 7.62 -16.87 6.15
C VAL A 114 6.89 -15.58 5.81
N LYS A 115 5.77 -15.67 5.08
CA LYS A 115 4.92 -14.52 4.76
C LYS A 115 4.28 -13.94 6.02
N GLN A 116 3.76 -14.79 6.90
CA GLN A 116 3.17 -14.35 8.15
C GLN A 116 4.21 -13.70 9.06
N TYR A 117 5.40 -14.26 9.15
CA TYR A 117 6.49 -13.67 9.92
C TYR A 117 6.86 -12.28 9.39
N LYS A 118 6.97 -12.12 8.07
CA LYS A 118 7.21 -10.83 7.43
C LYS A 118 6.14 -9.80 7.83
N VAL A 119 4.87 -10.17 7.73
CA VAL A 119 3.75 -9.28 8.10
C VAL A 119 3.82 -8.87 9.58
N ASP A 120 4.06 -9.82 10.47
CA ASP A 120 4.13 -9.56 11.90
C ASP A 120 5.34 -8.66 12.24
N ARG A 121 6.44 -8.88 11.57
CA ARG A 121 7.66 -8.08 11.77
C ARG A 121 7.46 -6.64 11.32
N LEU A 122 6.82 -6.43 10.16
CA LEU A 122 6.49 -5.11 9.67
C LEU A 122 5.55 -4.36 10.61
N LYS A 123 4.54 -5.05 11.16
CA LYS A 123 3.63 -4.46 12.16
C LYS A 123 4.35 -4.04 13.43
N GLN A 124 5.32 -4.83 13.91
CA GLN A 124 6.13 -4.47 15.07
C GLN A 124 6.98 -3.23 14.81
N GLN A 125 7.61 -3.16 13.64
CA GLN A 125 8.41 -2.01 13.23
C GLN A 125 7.56 -0.74 13.14
N GLU A 126 6.33 -0.83 12.63
CA GLU A 126 5.40 0.29 12.56
C GLU A 126 4.99 0.83 13.93
N LYS A 127 4.81 -0.06 14.91
CA LYS A 127 4.55 0.35 16.30
C LYS A 127 5.72 1.11 16.90
N LEU A 128 6.95 0.75 16.52
CA LEU A 128 8.17 1.38 17.02
C LEU A 128 8.52 2.67 16.28
N ASN A 129 8.05 2.84 15.03
CA ASN A 129 8.34 4.00 14.21
C ASN A 129 7.10 4.49 13.45
N PRO A 130 6.31 5.39 14.07
CA PRO A 130 5.11 5.96 13.43
C PRO A 130 5.38 6.68 12.10
N GLU A 131 6.57 7.26 11.92
CA GLU A 131 6.93 7.95 10.67
C GLU A 131 7.05 6.97 9.49
N GLN A 132 7.62 5.78 9.71
CA GLN A 132 7.68 4.74 8.68
C GLN A 132 6.28 4.28 8.26
N ARG A 133 5.38 4.12 9.22
CA ARG A 133 3.98 3.79 8.94
C ARG A 133 3.33 4.85 8.05
N THR A 134 3.49 6.11 8.41
CA THR A 134 2.96 7.24 7.64
C THR A 134 3.53 7.25 6.22
N THR A 135 4.84 7.11 6.07
CA THR A 135 5.49 7.06 4.75
C THR A 135 4.97 5.92 3.90
N ARG A 136 4.76 4.74 4.49
CA ARG A 136 4.20 3.59 3.78
C ARG A 136 2.78 3.87 3.28
N LEU A 137 1.93 4.43 4.12
CA LEU A 137 0.56 4.80 3.75
C LEU A 137 0.55 5.80 2.60
N LEU A 138 1.41 6.82 2.64
CA LEU A 138 1.52 7.80 1.57
C LEU A 138 2.05 7.19 0.27
N LYS A 139 2.99 6.26 0.34
CA LYS A 139 3.47 5.53 -0.83
C LYS A 139 2.38 4.67 -1.46
N GLU A 140 1.53 4.02 -0.67
CA GLU A 140 0.39 3.26 -1.18
C GLU A 140 -0.59 4.18 -1.94
N ILE A 141 -0.90 5.35 -1.39
CA ILE A 141 -1.75 6.35 -2.05
C ILE A 141 -1.10 6.82 -3.36
N GLN A 142 0.19 7.13 -3.32
CA GLN A 142 0.95 7.53 -4.51
C GLN A 142 0.87 6.48 -5.61
N GLN A 143 1.08 5.22 -5.28
CA GLN A 143 1.05 4.11 -6.23
C GLN A 143 -0.35 3.90 -6.80
N GLN A 144 -1.37 3.98 -5.97
CA GLN A 144 -2.76 3.78 -6.39
C GLN A 144 -3.21 4.87 -7.37
N LEU A 145 -2.76 6.10 -7.19
CA LEU A 145 -3.04 7.23 -8.08
C LEU A 145 -2.05 7.37 -9.23
N HIS A 146 -0.97 6.61 -9.25
CA HIS A 146 0.12 6.74 -10.22
C HIS A 146 0.77 8.13 -10.21
N MET A 147 0.93 8.72 -9.02
CA MET A 147 1.55 10.03 -8.84
C MET A 147 3.08 9.94 -8.93
N ASP A 148 3.70 11.01 -9.43
CA ASP A 148 5.16 11.13 -9.50
C ASP A 148 5.80 11.63 -8.20
N ARG A 149 4.97 12.02 -7.22
CA ARG A 149 5.41 12.56 -5.92
C ARG A 149 4.57 11.99 -4.78
N LEU A 150 5.09 12.02 -3.56
CA LEU A 150 4.31 11.64 -2.38
C LEU A 150 3.25 12.70 -2.08
N PRO A 151 2.01 12.29 -1.79
CA PRO A 151 0.95 13.22 -1.43
C PRO A 151 1.06 13.65 0.04
N LEU A 152 2.10 14.41 0.37
CA LEU A 152 2.36 14.89 1.73
C LEU A 152 1.31 15.87 2.19
N ARG A 153 0.89 16.79 1.31
CA ARG A 153 -0.16 17.75 1.58
C ARG A 153 -1.28 17.60 0.55
N ILE A 154 -2.47 17.31 1.04
CA ILE A 154 -3.67 17.14 0.21
C ILE A 154 -4.68 18.19 0.62
N GLU A 155 -5.23 18.90 -0.37
CA GLU A 155 -6.29 19.88 -0.14
C GLU A 155 -7.54 19.47 -0.90
N CYS A 156 -8.67 19.41 -0.19
CA CYS A 156 -9.97 19.02 -0.74
C CYS A 156 -10.92 20.23 -0.74
N PHE A 157 -11.54 20.47 -1.88
CA PHE A 157 -12.47 21.58 -2.06
C PHE A 157 -13.89 21.08 -2.26
N ASP A 158 -14.82 21.71 -1.57
CA ASP A 158 -16.25 21.44 -1.67
C ASP A 158 -17.02 22.76 -1.80
N ASN A 159 -18.01 22.76 -2.69
CA ASN A 159 -19.00 23.84 -2.78
C ASN A 159 -20.24 23.42 -2.02
N SER A 160 -20.51 24.03 -0.88
CA SER A 160 -21.76 23.82 -0.18
C SER A 160 -22.70 25.01 -0.40
N ASN A 161 -23.86 24.73 -0.97
CA ASN A 161 -24.95 25.68 -1.02
C ASN A 161 -25.88 25.41 0.16
N ILE A 162 -25.76 26.22 1.20
CA ILE A 162 -26.75 26.21 2.27
C ILE A 162 -27.95 26.98 1.73
N GLN A 163 -29.14 26.34 1.73
CA GLN A 163 -30.38 26.99 1.25
C GLN A 163 -30.61 28.32 1.95
N GLY A 164 -30.77 29.37 1.16
CA GLY A 164 -31.12 30.72 1.63
C GLY A 164 -29.95 31.57 2.12
N SER A 165 -28.70 31.09 2.00
CA SER A 165 -27.51 31.89 2.33
C SER A 165 -26.58 32.03 1.13
N ASP A 166 -25.61 32.93 1.24
CA ASP A 166 -24.58 33.11 0.20
C ASP A 166 -23.78 31.81 -0.02
N PRO A 167 -23.38 31.52 -1.26
CA PRO A 167 -22.60 30.33 -1.54
C PRO A 167 -21.25 30.34 -0.80
N VAL A 168 -20.92 29.23 -0.17
CA VAL A 168 -19.70 29.04 0.60
C VAL A 168 -18.96 27.82 0.05
N ALA A 169 -17.65 27.92 -0.09
CA ALA A 169 -16.80 26.80 -0.40
C ALA A 169 -15.90 26.49 0.78
N GLY A 170 -15.71 25.22 1.05
CA GLY A 170 -14.80 24.75 2.07
C GLY A 170 -13.51 24.18 1.49
N CYS A 171 -12.42 24.36 2.20
CA CYS A 171 -11.16 23.66 1.93
C CYS A 171 -10.71 22.93 3.18
N VAL A 172 -10.58 21.62 3.08
CA VAL A 172 -10.00 20.79 4.14
C VAL A 172 -8.60 20.35 3.74
N VAL A 173 -7.72 20.20 4.71
CA VAL A 173 -6.30 19.96 4.49
C VAL A 173 -5.87 18.72 5.27
N PHE A 174 -5.14 17.83 4.57
CA PHE A 174 -4.49 16.67 5.17
C PHE A 174 -2.98 16.81 5.01
N VAL A 175 -2.26 16.66 6.10
CA VAL A 175 -0.80 16.68 6.11
C VAL A 175 -0.32 15.32 6.61
N LYS A 176 0.48 14.63 5.80
CA LYS A 176 0.96 13.27 6.09
C LYS A 176 -0.19 12.32 6.43
N GLY A 177 -1.30 12.42 5.68
CA GLY A 177 -2.47 11.57 5.84
C GLY A 177 -3.39 11.90 7.01
N LYS A 178 -3.07 12.93 7.78
CA LYS A 178 -3.87 13.35 8.95
C LYS A 178 -4.55 14.69 8.72
N PRO A 179 -5.79 14.89 9.21
CA PRO A 179 -6.44 16.19 9.12
C PRO A 179 -5.63 17.28 9.81
N SER A 180 -5.41 18.38 9.12
CA SER A 180 -4.77 19.59 9.65
C SER A 180 -5.83 20.67 9.82
N LYS A 181 -6.59 20.60 10.90
CA LYS A 181 -7.76 21.45 11.12
C LYS A 181 -7.42 22.94 11.19
N LYS A 182 -6.23 23.27 11.67
CA LYS A 182 -5.75 24.67 11.70
C LYS A 182 -5.64 25.30 10.32
N ASP A 183 -5.50 24.48 9.27
CA ASP A 183 -5.35 24.93 7.89
C ASP A 183 -6.68 24.90 7.11
N TYR A 184 -7.76 24.45 7.72
CA TYR A 184 -9.10 24.47 7.11
C TYR A 184 -9.56 25.90 6.89
N ARG A 185 -10.22 26.14 5.76
CA ARG A 185 -10.74 27.47 5.40
C ARG A 185 -12.14 27.37 4.83
N LYS A 186 -12.93 28.41 5.08
CA LYS A 186 -14.22 28.66 4.43
C LYS A 186 -14.09 29.92 3.59
N TYR A 187 -14.64 29.88 2.40
CA TYR A 187 -14.58 30.99 1.47
C TYR A 187 -15.99 31.41 1.12
N ASN A 188 -16.31 32.67 1.34
CA ASN A 188 -17.53 33.29 0.82
C ASN A 188 -17.31 33.62 -0.66
N ILE A 189 -18.21 33.18 -1.52
CA ILE A 189 -18.12 33.43 -2.96
C ILE A 189 -18.56 34.85 -3.23
N LYS A 190 -17.70 35.67 -3.84
CA LYS A 190 -17.89 37.10 -3.99
C LYS A 190 -18.20 37.57 -5.40
N THR A 191 -17.65 36.86 -6.43
CA THR A 191 -17.67 37.34 -7.81
C THR A 191 -18.68 36.61 -8.68
N VAL A 192 -19.31 35.56 -8.19
CA VAL A 192 -20.22 34.71 -8.94
C VAL A 192 -21.66 35.03 -8.53
N GLU A 193 -22.49 35.41 -9.51
CA GLU A 193 -23.92 35.58 -9.32
C GLU A 193 -24.67 34.30 -9.69
N GLY A 194 -25.51 33.82 -8.77
CA GLY A 194 -26.29 32.62 -8.99
C GLY A 194 -25.52 31.32 -8.79
N PRO A 195 -26.15 30.15 -9.08
CA PRO A 195 -25.56 28.82 -8.82
C PRO A 195 -24.68 28.39 -9.98
N ASP A 196 -23.43 28.86 -10.02
CA ASP A 196 -22.41 28.42 -10.94
C ASP A 196 -21.27 27.79 -10.15
N ASP A 197 -21.32 26.47 -9.98
CA ASP A 197 -20.35 25.71 -9.19
C ASP A 197 -18.94 25.77 -9.78
N TYR A 198 -18.82 25.83 -11.12
CA TYR A 198 -17.52 25.90 -11.77
C TYR A 198 -16.84 27.25 -11.54
N ALA A 199 -17.59 28.32 -11.73
CA ALA A 199 -17.10 29.67 -11.49
C ALA A 199 -16.76 29.89 -10.01
N SER A 200 -17.59 29.38 -9.12
CA SER A 200 -17.34 29.42 -7.67
C SER A 200 -16.05 28.70 -7.30
N MET A 201 -15.82 27.51 -7.86
CA MET A 201 -14.61 26.76 -7.61
C MET A 201 -13.37 27.49 -8.14
N LYS A 202 -13.45 28.08 -9.33
CA LYS A 202 -12.36 28.88 -9.90
C LYS A 202 -11.98 30.05 -8.99
N GLU A 203 -12.99 30.79 -8.49
CA GLU A 203 -12.75 31.91 -7.58
C GLU A 203 -12.00 31.47 -6.32
N VAL A 204 -12.48 30.42 -5.68
CA VAL A 204 -11.90 29.91 -4.42
C VAL A 204 -10.46 29.43 -4.61
N VAL A 205 -10.23 28.61 -5.64
CA VAL A 205 -8.91 28.09 -5.94
C VAL A 205 -7.93 29.21 -6.30
N TRP A 206 -8.36 30.17 -7.10
CA TRP A 206 -7.56 31.35 -7.43
C TRP A 206 -7.17 32.14 -6.18
N ARG A 207 -8.15 32.50 -5.33
CA ARG A 207 -7.91 33.26 -4.11
C ARG A 207 -6.94 32.55 -3.18
N ARG A 208 -7.13 31.24 -3.00
CA ARG A 208 -6.30 30.46 -2.10
C ARG A 208 -4.83 30.38 -2.57
N TYR A 209 -4.63 30.00 -3.80
CA TYR A 209 -3.26 29.77 -4.29
C TYR A 209 -2.53 31.05 -4.71
N LYS A 210 -3.25 32.05 -5.13
CA LYS A 210 -2.68 33.39 -5.31
C LYS A 210 -2.11 33.91 -4.00
N ARG A 211 -2.88 33.81 -2.93
CA ARG A 211 -2.43 34.20 -1.58
C ARG A 211 -1.28 33.32 -1.08
N ALA A 212 -1.36 32.01 -1.29
CA ALA A 212 -0.30 31.11 -0.90
C ALA A 212 1.02 31.46 -1.59
N MET A 213 0.99 31.79 -2.87
CA MET A 213 2.17 32.22 -3.61
C MET A 213 2.75 33.53 -3.07
N GLU A 214 1.89 34.50 -2.77
CA GLU A 214 2.31 35.80 -2.20
C GLU A 214 2.92 35.66 -0.81
N GLU A 215 2.41 34.75 -0.01
CA GLU A 215 2.85 34.52 1.38
C GLU A 215 3.92 33.42 1.51
N ASN A 216 4.35 32.80 0.42
CA ASN A 216 5.21 31.61 0.41
C ASN A 216 4.67 30.51 1.32
N ALA A 217 3.35 30.33 1.36
CA ALA A 217 2.71 29.27 2.10
C ALA A 217 2.82 27.92 1.37
N PRO A 218 2.71 26.80 2.07
CA PRO A 218 2.78 25.50 1.44
C PRO A 218 1.68 25.29 0.40
N LEU A 219 2.04 24.75 -0.76
CA LEU A 219 1.14 24.33 -1.81
C LEU A 219 0.84 22.83 -1.68
N PRO A 220 -0.34 22.35 -2.12
CA PRO A 220 -0.62 20.93 -2.04
C PRO A 220 0.15 20.11 -3.07
N ASP A 221 0.40 18.84 -2.72
CA ASP A 221 0.90 17.84 -3.64
C ASP A 221 -0.22 17.20 -4.45
N LEU A 222 -1.44 17.26 -3.93
CA LEU A 222 -2.64 16.75 -4.56
C LEU A 222 -3.82 17.63 -4.17
N LEU A 223 -4.61 18.03 -5.18
CA LEU A 223 -5.84 18.76 -5.01
C LEU A 223 -7.01 17.85 -5.38
N ILE A 224 -8.01 17.75 -4.52
CA ILE A 224 -9.21 16.94 -4.76
C ILE A 224 -10.42 17.84 -4.80
N THR A 225 -11.22 17.72 -5.86
CA THR A 225 -12.50 18.42 -5.98
C THR A 225 -13.66 17.48 -5.64
N ASP A 226 -14.68 17.99 -4.97
CA ASP A 226 -15.95 17.29 -4.81
C ASP A 226 -16.80 17.53 -6.06
N GLY A 227 -16.42 16.83 -7.12
CA GLY A 227 -17.03 16.94 -8.44
C GLY A 227 -16.16 16.25 -9.47
N GLY A 228 -16.73 15.96 -10.64
CA GLY A 228 -16.08 15.20 -11.69
C GLY A 228 -15.28 16.06 -12.66
N LYS A 229 -15.29 15.65 -13.93
CA LYS A 229 -14.50 16.25 -15.02
C LYS A 229 -14.65 17.76 -15.14
N GLY A 230 -15.88 18.27 -14.98
CA GLY A 230 -16.13 19.71 -15.08
C GLY A 230 -15.45 20.52 -13.98
N GLN A 231 -15.53 20.06 -12.75
CA GLN A 231 -14.85 20.68 -11.60
C GLN A 231 -13.33 20.57 -11.74
N MET A 232 -12.83 19.41 -12.13
CA MET A 232 -11.40 19.20 -12.37
C MET A 232 -10.89 20.16 -13.45
N GLY A 233 -11.62 20.30 -14.56
CA GLY A 233 -11.26 21.20 -15.66
C GLY A 233 -11.22 22.66 -15.22
N ALA A 234 -12.22 23.11 -14.42
CA ALA A 234 -12.27 24.44 -13.87
C ALA A 234 -11.04 24.75 -13.00
N VAL A 235 -10.69 23.83 -12.12
CA VAL A 235 -9.51 23.95 -11.25
C VAL A 235 -8.21 23.93 -12.05
N LYS A 236 -8.13 23.08 -13.07
CA LYS A 236 -6.96 22.98 -13.94
C LYS A 236 -6.66 24.30 -14.65
N GLU A 237 -7.68 24.98 -15.14
CA GLU A 237 -7.52 26.30 -15.75
C GLU A 237 -6.84 27.29 -14.82
N VAL A 238 -7.27 27.34 -13.56
CA VAL A 238 -6.72 28.26 -12.57
C VAL A 238 -5.30 27.89 -12.19
N VAL A 239 -5.03 26.62 -11.97
CA VAL A 239 -3.69 26.11 -11.64
C VAL A 239 -2.71 26.44 -12.76
N ASP A 240 -3.14 26.27 -14.02
CA ASP A 240 -2.31 26.59 -15.19
C ASP A 240 -2.07 28.09 -15.32
N GLU A 241 -3.11 28.93 -15.11
CA GLU A 241 -2.94 30.38 -15.13
C GLU A 241 -1.95 30.89 -14.09
N LEU A 242 -1.93 30.26 -12.92
CA LEU A 242 -0.99 30.60 -11.85
C LEU A 242 0.41 30.04 -12.07
N GLY A 243 0.59 29.23 -13.11
CA GLY A 243 1.88 28.61 -13.42
C GLY A 243 2.26 27.51 -12.43
N LEU A 244 1.28 26.90 -11.77
CA LEU A 244 1.51 25.85 -10.79
C LEU A 244 1.40 24.45 -11.41
N ASP A 245 2.14 23.52 -10.87
CA ASP A 245 2.07 22.11 -11.24
C ASP A 245 1.53 21.32 -10.04
N ILE A 246 0.20 21.22 -9.95
CA ILE A 246 -0.47 20.51 -8.88
C ILE A 246 -1.34 19.40 -9.50
N PRO A 247 -1.10 18.13 -9.17
CA PRO A 247 -1.97 17.04 -9.56
C PRO A 247 -3.40 17.23 -9.03
N ILE A 248 -4.40 16.89 -9.85
CA ILE A 248 -5.80 17.11 -9.57
C ILE A 248 -6.58 15.80 -9.68
N ALA A 249 -7.38 15.51 -8.67
CA ALA A 249 -8.34 14.43 -8.66
C ALA A 249 -9.74 14.98 -8.44
N GLY A 250 -10.75 14.22 -8.84
CA GLY A 250 -12.14 14.58 -8.65
C GLY A 250 -12.97 13.41 -8.15
N LEU A 251 -13.88 13.68 -7.24
CA LEU A 251 -14.87 12.73 -6.77
C LEU A 251 -16.19 12.99 -7.49
N ALA A 252 -16.50 12.17 -8.48
CA ALA A 252 -17.72 12.25 -9.24
C ALA A 252 -18.75 11.28 -8.70
N LYS A 253 -20.01 11.67 -8.67
CA LYS A 253 -21.10 10.75 -8.40
C LYS A 253 -21.41 9.96 -9.67
N ASP A 254 -21.78 8.68 -9.51
CA ASP A 254 -22.22 7.89 -10.64
C ASP A 254 -23.56 8.42 -11.21
N ASN A 255 -23.99 7.86 -12.35
CA ASN A 255 -25.23 8.27 -13.01
C ASN A 255 -26.49 8.13 -12.14
N ARG A 256 -26.39 7.39 -11.03
CA ARG A 256 -27.51 7.15 -10.10
C ARG A 256 -27.33 7.89 -8.77
N HIS A 257 -26.30 8.74 -8.66
CA HIS A 257 -25.92 9.49 -7.46
C HIS A 257 -25.70 8.62 -6.21
N ARG A 258 -25.29 7.35 -6.40
CA ARG A 258 -25.13 6.37 -5.30
C ARG A 258 -23.73 6.16 -4.83
N THR A 259 -22.75 6.21 -5.75
CA THR A 259 -21.35 5.95 -5.45
C THR A 259 -20.47 7.05 -6.02
N ASN A 260 -19.42 7.37 -5.29
CA ASN A 260 -18.41 8.28 -5.79
C ASN A 260 -17.39 7.53 -6.63
N GLU A 261 -17.08 8.08 -7.78
CA GLU A 261 -16.05 7.61 -8.67
C GLU A 261 -14.85 8.55 -8.57
N LEU A 262 -13.68 8.01 -8.36
CA LEU A 262 -12.46 8.81 -8.32
C LEU A 262 -11.88 8.94 -9.72
N LEU A 263 -11.70 10.18 -10.15
CA LEU A 263 -11.03 10.52 -11.40
C LEU A 263 -9.70 11.19 -11.10
N TYR A 264 -8.69 10.91 -11.92
CA TYR A 264 -7.36 11.46 -11.73
C TYR A 264 -6.71 11.84 -13.06
N GLY A 265 -6.04 13.00 -13.08
CA GLY A 265 -5.20 13.44 -14.18
C GLY A 265 -5.94 14.04 -15.36
N PHE A 266 -5.18 14.32 -16.43
CA PHE A 266 -5.70 14.88 -17.66
C PHE A 266 -5.09 14.18 -18.87
N PRO A 267 -5.91 13.49 -19.72
CA PRO A 267 -7.37 13.36 -19.56
C PRO A 267 -7.73 12.57 -18.29
N PRO A 268 -8.90 12.90 -17.66
CA PRO A 268 -9.29 12.20 -16.44
C PRO A 268 -9.51 10.71 -16.65
N GLN A 269 -8.90 9.91 -15.80
CA GLN A 269 -9.03 8.45 -15.80
C GLN A 269 -9.63 7.98 -14.48
N THR A 270 -10.50 6.98 -14.54
CA THR A 270 -11.10 6.39 -13.35
C THR A 270 -10.08 5.55 -12.60
N ILE A 271 -9.96 5.81 -11.31
CA ILE A 271 -9.15 5.01 -10.39
C ILE A 271 -10.07 4.12 -9.59
N GLY A 272 -9.81 2.81 -9.60
CA GLY A 272 -10.57 1.85 -8.80
C GLY A 272 -10.38 2.10 -7.31
N LEU A 273 -11.49 2.29 -6.59
CA LEU A 273 -11.48 2.46 -5.14
C LEU A 273 -11.72 1.11 -4.47
N LYS A 274 -10.72 0.61 -3.77
CA LYS A 274 -10.85 -0.61 -2.98
C LYS A 274 -11.11 -0.24 -1.52
N GLN A 275 -12.15 -0.84 -0.93
CA GLN A 275 -12.43 -0.69 0.50
C GLN A 275 -11.24 -1.16 1.33
N GLY A 276 -10.99 -0.49 2.43
CA GLY A 276 -9.88 -0.83 3.33
C GLY A 276 -8.52 -0.29 2.93
N THR A 277 -8.40 0.38 1.78
CA THR A 277 -7.13 1.02 1.38
C THR A 277 -6.95 2.37 2.04
N PRO A 278 -5.69 2.83 2.22
CA PRO A 278 -5.43 4.17 2.75
C PRO A 278 -6.08 5.29 1.93
N LEU A 279 -6.08 5.19 0.61
CA LEU A 279 -6.74 6.16 -0.27
C LEU A 279 -8.25 6.21 -0.02
N PHE A 280 -8.91 5.06 0.09
CA PHE A 280 -10.34 4.99 0.38
C PHE A 280 -10.68 5.67 1.71
N HIS A 281 -9.92 5.39 2.76
CA HIS A 281 -10.12 6.01 4.08
C HIS A 281 -9.91 7.52 4.04
N LEU A 282 -8.89 7.98 3.35
CA LEU A 282 -8.61 9.41 3.20
C LEU A 282 -9.76 10.12 2.48
N LEU A 283 -10.26 9.56 1.37
CA LEU A 283 -11.37 10.15 0.60
C LEU A 283 -12.66 10.18 1.41
N THR A 284 -12.95 9.13 2.18
CA THR A 284 -14.10 9.10 3.08
C THR A 284 -14.00 10.24 4.10
N ARG A 285 -12.84 10.46 4.66
CA ARG A 285 -12.59 11.55 5.61
C ARG A 285 -12.70 12.92 4.94
N CYS A 286 -12.21 13.09 3.71
CA CYS A 286 -12.39 14.30 2.92
C CYS A 286 -13.87 14.68 2.82
N LEU A 287 -14.73 13.73 2.42
CA LEU A 287 -16.17 13.97 2.23
C LEU A 287 -16.86 14.32 3.55
N LEU A 288 -16.54 13.61 4.64
CA LEU A 288 -17.12 13.88 5.95
C LEU A 288 -16.71 15.25 6.49
N TYR A 289 -15.43 15.60 6.40
CA TYR A 289 -14.94 16.87 6.93
C TYR A 289 -15.35 18.08 6.11
N THR A 290 -15.51 17.97 4.77
CA THR A 290 -16.05 19.06 3.97
C THR A 290 -17.50 19.34 4.36
N SER A 291 -18.28 18.30 4.63
CA SER A 291 -19.65 18.43 5.15
C SER A 291 -19.67 19.15 6.50
N ASP A 292 -18.81 18.77 7.44
CA ASP A 292 -18.71 19.38 8.77
C ASP A 292 -18.17 20.81 8.70
N ALA A 293 -17.26 21.11 7.78
CA ALA A 293 -16.70 22.45 7.59
C ALA A 293 -17.76 23.43 7.04
N ALA A 294 -18.81 22.94 6.39
CA ALA A 294 -19.92 23.75 5.91
C ALA A 294 -20.88 24.16 7.03
N ASP A 295 -20.88 23.44 8.12
CA ASP A 295 -21.70 23.78 9.31
C ASP A 295 -20.91 24.76 10.19
#